data_5e0f59fda68cdf48d2a1855e996f5c4b
#
_entry.id   5e0f59fda68cdf48d2a1855e996f5c4b
#
_cell.length_a   1.000
_cell.length_b   1.000
_cell.length_c   1.000
_cell.angle_alpha   90.00
_cell.angle_beta   90.00
_cell.angle_gamma   90.00
#
_symmetry.space_group_name_H-M   'P 1'
#
loop_
_entity.id
_entity.type
_entity.pdbx_description
1 polymer ?
#
loop_
_entity_poly.entity_id
_entity_poly.type
_entity_poly.pdbx_seq_one_letter_code
_entity_poly.pdbx_strand_id
1 'polypeptide(L)'
;GFCQGGGVGKCIAEWIIDGEPSIDVWAMDVARFGDYASPQYGTIKSSENYERRFIMTFPNETLPKGRKQKTTTLYDRFVNQGAVMGDSFGLENVLWFANNKEDAHEEPTIKRSRSHDYVSKEVINVRENVGLIEVANFSKHEFKGPDARKFLDHIMAGRIPKPGRISLSPMLSYRGKLCGDLTVTCLDENEFMVFGSGAAQEMHRRWFESHLDKFNLSYSNRSDEYHGLSIAGPNSRKVLEKIVRDDVSNEKFKFRDSRRMFVGGVPAIINRISFTGELGYEIYVPPHYQLKLYEELIEAGKEFNIKPFGGX
;
A
#
# COMPACT_ATOMS: atom_id res chain seq x y z
N GLY A 1 1.45 29.91 11.84
CA GLY A 1 1.78 29.91 13.24
C GLY A 1 0.83 30.73 14.09
N PHE A 2 0.95 32.05 14.05
CA PHE A 2 0.22 32.91 14.97
C PHE A 2 -1.30 32.74 14.88
N CYS A 3 -1.81 32.72 13.64
CA CYS A 3 -3.26 32.60 13.42
C CYS A 3 -3.82 31.25 13.88
N GLN A 4 -3.00 30.24 13.92
CA GLN A 4 -3.43 28.89 14.33
C GLN A 4 -3.24 28.65 15.82
N GLY A 5 -2.63 29.63 16.55
CA GLY A 5 -2.23 29.43 17.93
C GLY A 5 -3.36 28.95 18.84
N GLY A 6 -4.54 29.57 18.70
CA GLY A 6 -5.69 29.18 19.52
C GLY A 6 -6.13 27.74 19.29
N GLY A 7 -6.23 27.36 18.02
CA GLY A 7 -6.62 25.96 17.67
C GLY A 7 -5.59 24.95 18.12
N VAL A 8 -4.31 25.24 17.89
CA VAL A 8 -3.22 24.36 18.34
C VAL A 8 -3.26 24.21 19.86
N GLY A 9 -3.41 25.32 20.58
CA GLY A 9 -3.48 25.30 22.04
C GLY A 9 -4.64 24.42 22.53
N LYS A 10 -5.80 24.58 21.93
CA LYS A 10 -6.96 23.73 22.27
C LYS A 10 -6.65 22.26 22.07
N CYS A 11 -6.15 21.91 20.87
CA CYS A 11 -5.87 20.49 20.55
C CYS A 11 -4.82 19.90 21.50
N ILE A 12 -3.78 20.66 21.82
CA ILE A 12 -2.73 20.18 22.73
C ILE A 12 -3.31 20.00 24.15
N ALA A 13 -4.12 20.93 24.60
CA ALA A 13 -4.74 20.81 25.92
C ALA A 13 -5.63 19.58 26.02
N GLU A 14 -6.47 19.36 25.01
CA GLU A 14 -7.32 18.16 24.95
C GLU A 14 -6.47 16.90 24.93
N TRP A 15 -5.38 16.90 24.14
CA TRP A 15 -4.49 15.74 24.04
C TRP A 15 -3.88 15.41 25.41
N ILE A 16 -3.45 16.43 26.15
CA ILE A 16 -2.85 16.23 27.48
C ILE A 16 -3.88 15.70 28.48
N ILE A 17 -5.10 16.24 28.45
CA ILE A 17 -6.12 15.93 29.46
C ILE A 17 -6.91 14.69 29.10
N ASP A 18 -7.34 14.59 27.86
CA ASP A 18 -8.27 13.55 27.42
C ASP A 18 -7.61 12.40 26.65
N GLY A 19 -6.32 12.55 26.31
CA GLY A 19 -5.58 11.53 25.55
C GLY A 19 -5.72 11.64 24.04
N GLU A 20 -6.66 12.46 23.55
CA GLU A 20 -6.81 12.70 22.11
C GLU A 20 -7.53 14.03 21.88
N PRO A 21 -7.24 14.73 20.80
CA PRO A 21 -7.97 15.96 20.46
C PRO A 21 -9.40 15.67 20.00
N SER A 22 -10.27 16.67 20.11
CA SER A 22 -11.67 16.53 19.70
C SER A 22 -11.85 16.53 18.17
N ILE A 23 -10.82 16.97 17.44
CA ILE A 23 -10.84 16.98 15.96
C ILE A 23 -9.68 16.15 15.44
N ASP A 24 -9.80 15.71 14.22
CA ASP A 24 -8.77 14.89 13.57
C ASP A 24 -7.58 15.79 13.21
N VAL A 25 -6.45 15.54 13.86
CA VAL A 25 -5.21 16.28 13.58
C VAL A 25 -4.11 15.36 13.03
N TRP A 26 -4.48 14.17 12.53
CA TRP A 26 -3.48 13.21 12.05
C TRP A 26 -2.53 13.82 11.02
N ALA A 27 -3.04 14.63 10.11
CA ALA A 27 -2.21 15.25 9.09
C ALA A 27 -1.15 16.19 9.64
N MET A 28 -1.27 16.58 10.92
CA MET A 28 -0.31 17.45 11.60
C MET A 28 0.46 16.72 12.71
N ASP A 29 0.15 15.45 12.94
CA ASP A 29 0.78 14.66 14.00
C ASP A 29 2.15 14.17 13.49
N VAL A 30 3.20 14.46 14.26
CA VAL A 30 4.55 14.01 13.91
C VAL A 30 4.64 12.49 13.86
N ALA A 31 3.79 11.79 14.59
CA ALA A 31 3.77 10.33 14.60
C ALA A 31 3.34 9.69 13.27
N ARG A 32 2.85 10.50 12.31
CA ARG A 32 2.48 9.97 10.99
C ARG A 32 3.70 9.54 10.17
N PHE A 33 4.87 10.01 10.52
CA PHE A 33 6.11 9.65 9.84
C PHE A 33 6.69 8.37 10.44
N GLY A 34 7.27 7.54 9.59
CA GLY A 34 8.01 6.38 10.02
C GLY A 34 9.48 6.68 10.27
N ASP A 35 10.26 5.64 10.46
CA ASP A 35 11.67 5.75 10.81
C ASP A 35 12.54 6.34 9.69
N TYR A 36 12.04 6.39 8.45
CA TYR A 36 12.75 7.05 7.35
C TYR A 36 12.93 8.55 7.60
N ALA A 37 12.09 9.14 8.44
CA ALA A 37 12.08 10.58 8.67
C ALA A 37 13.13 10.97 9.72
N SER A 38 14.39 10.83 9.33
CA SER A 38 15.53 11.20 10.17
C SER A 38 15.56 12.72 10.43
N PRO A 39 16.34 13.19 11.41
CA PRO A 39 16.52 14.64 11.59
C PRO A 39 17.02 15.35 10.34
N GLN A 40 17.91 14.68 9.57
CA GLN A 40 18.40 15.26 8.32
C GLN A 40 17.26 15.41 7.30
N TYR A 41 16.45 14.36 7.13
CA TYR A 41 15.29 14.41 6.24
C TYR A 41 14.35 15.54 6.67
N GLY A 42 14.07 15.63 7.97
CA GLY A 42 13.18 16.66 8.52
C GLY A 42 13.69 18.07 8.21
N THR A 43 15.00 18.29 8.33
CA THR A 43 15.59 19.58 8.02
C THR A 43 15.42 19.93 6.54
N ILE A 44 15.69 18.97 5.66
CA ILE A 44 15.59 19.18 4.21
C ILE A 44 14.15 19.48 3.81
N LYS A 45 13.20 18.68 4.30
CA LYS A 45 11.78 18.86 3.93
C LYS A 45 11.19 20.14 4.53
N SER A 46 11.58 20.50 5.75
CA SER A 46 11.12 21.75 6.36
C SER A 46 11.63 22.96 5.56
N SER A 47 12.88 22.91 5.13
CA SER A 47 13.44 24.00 4.30
C SER A 47 12.72 24.11 2.96
N GLU A 48 12.52 22.97 2.30
CA GLU A 48 11.78 22.94 1.03
C GLU A 48 10.37 23.50 1.18
N ASN A 49 9.69 23.08 2.22
CA ASN A 49 8.32 23.55 2.48
C ASN A 49 8.31 25.04 2.78
N TYR A 50 9.28 25.53 3.56
CA TYR A 50 9.34 26.94 3.92
C TYR A 50 9.65 27.82 2.70
N GLU A 51 10.58 27.35 1.83
CA GLU A 51 10.90 28.07 0.58
C GLU A 51 9.64 28.25 -0.30
N ARG A 52 8.71 27.30 -0.22
CA ARG A 52 7.54 27.26 -1.06
C ARG A 52 6.27 27.78 -0.40
N ARG A 53 6.35 28.38 0.78
CA ARG A 53 5.15 28.67 1.58
C ARG A 53 4.17 29.63 0.93
N PHE A 54 4.62 30.42 -0.06
CA PHE A 54 3.76 31.32 -0.81
C PHE A 54 3.51 30.86 -2.24
N ILE A 55 3.98 29.68 -2.58
CA ILE A 55 3.81 29.11 -3.92
C ILE A 55 2.59 28.20 -3.91
N MET A 56 1.74 28.35 -4.91
CA MET A 56 0.57 27.48 -5.05
C MET A 56 1.03 26.05 -5.33
N THR A 57 0.46 25.09 -4.60
CA THR A 57 0.71 23.68 -4.83
C THR A 57 -0.28 23.17 -5.85
N PHE A 58 0.22 22.51 -6.88
CA PHE A 58 -0.62 21.94 -7.93
C PHE A 58 -1.03 20.51 -7.58
N PRO A 59 -2.17 20.04 -8.13
CA PRO A 59 -2.55 18.64 -7.95
C PRO A 59 -1.44 17.70 -8.44
N ASN A 60 -1.21 16.63 -7.69
CA ASN A 60 -0.24 15.57 -8.02
C ASN A 60 1.23 16.03 -8.03
N GLU A 61 1.50 17.23 -7.53
CA GLU A 61 2.88 17.70 -7.42
C GLU A 61 3.59 16.97 -6.28
N THR A 62 4.71 16.33 -6.60
CA THR A 62 5.56 15.67 -5.62
C THR A 62 6.86 16.47 -5.50
N LEU A 63 7.16 16.96 -4.30
CA LEU A 63 8.33 17.81 -4.09
C LEU A 63 9.60 16.96 -4.09
N PRO A 64 10.67 17.44 -4.74
CA PRO A 64 11.83 16.60 -5.03
C PRO A 64 12.87 16.46 -3.92
N LYS A 65 12.96 17.42 -2.99
CA LYS A 65 14.06 17.38 -2.01
C LYS A 65 13.85 16.27 -0.99
N GLY A 66 14.95 15.71 -0.49
CA GLY A 66 14.90 14.63 0.50
C GLY A 66 14.51 13.29 -0.06
N ARG A 67 14.47 13.15 -1.37
CA ARG A 67 14.21 11.88 -2.06
C ARG A 67 15.53 11.36 -2.61
N LYS A 68 15.73 10.06 -2.68
CA LYS A 68 14.80 9.00 -2.30
C LYS A 68 15.20 8.43 -0.95
N GLN A 69 14.24 7.98 -0.14
CA GLN A 69 14.53 7.38 1.17
C GLN A 69 14.50 5.86 1.11
N LYS A 70 13.41 5.29 0.59
CA LYS A 70 13.26 3.84 0.46
C LYS A 70 12.86 3.51 -0.98
N THR A 71 13.44 2.44 -1.51
CA THR A 71 13.10 1.95 -2.85
C THR A 71 12.85 0.45 -2.79
N THR A 72 12.10 -0.05 -3.76
CA THR A 72 11.97 -1.50 -3.94
C THR A 72 13.10 -1.98 -4.88
N THR A 73 13.21 -3.29 -5.03
CA THR A 73 14.21 -3.87 -5.95
C THR A 73 13.90 -3.56 -7.42
N LEU A 74 12.69 -3.09 -7.71
CA LEU A 74 12.27 -2.77 -9.08
C LEU A 74 12.43 -1.30 -9.44
N TYR A 75 12.88 -0.47 -8.51
CA TYR A 75 12.94 0.98 -8.73
C TYR A 75 13.66 1.34 -10.03
N ASP A 76 14.92 0.88 -10.16
CA ASP A 76 15.72 1.23 -11.34
C ASP A 76 15.13 0.66 -12.62
N ARG A 77 14.56 -0.55 -12.55
CA ARG A 77 13.91 -1.18 -13.69
C ARG A 77 12.76 -0.30 -14.19
N PHE A 78 11.90 0.14 -13.27
CA PHE A 78 10.74 0.97 -13.63
C PHE A 78 11.17 2.35 -14.15
N VAL A 79 12.16 2.98 -13.51
CA VAL A 79 12.67 4.28 -13.98
C VAL A 79 13.16 4.15 -15.42
N ASN A 80 13.91 3.08 -15.72
CA ASN A 80 14.42 2.86 -17.09
C ASN A 80 13.30 2.58 -18.10
N GLN A 81 12.14 2.13 -17.62
CA GLN A 81 10.97 1.90 -18.49
C GLN A 81 10.08 3.13 -18.64
N GLY A 82 10.47 4.26 -18.06
CA GLY A 82 9.70 5.48 -18.18
C GLY A 82 8.73 5.75 -17.02
N ALA A 83 8.95 5.12 -15.88
CA ALA A 83 8.10 5.37 -14.72
C ALA A 83 8.28 6.80 -14.19
N VAL A 84 7.18 7.46 -13.92
CA VAL A 84 7.16 8.70 -13.16
C VAL A 84 6.93 8.32 -11.70
N MET A 85 7.90 8.63 -10.85
CA MET A 85 7.89 8.16 -9.47
C MET A 85 7.30 9.20 -8.53
N GLY A 86 6.54 8.73 -7.55
CA GLY A 86 6.07 9.53 -6.44
C GLY A 86 6.63 9.03 -5.13
N ASP A 87 6.34 9.77 -4.07
CA ASP A 87 6.80 9.43 -2.73
C ASP A 87 5.58 9.15 -1.85
N SER A 88 5.51 7.96 -1.29
CA SER A 88 4.45 7.56 -0.37
C SER A 88 5.08 7.29 1.00
N PHE A 89 5.14 8.33 1.81
CA PHE A 89 5.69 8.24 3.17
C PHE A 89 7.05 7.55 3.17
N GLY A 90 7.94 8.10 2.34
CA GLY A 90 9.32 7.66 2.25
C GLY A 90 9.60 6.57 1.23
N LEU A 91 8.58 5.88 0.74
CA LEU A 91 8.76 4.81 -0.25
C LEU A 91 8.44 5.33 -1.65
N GLU A 92 9.38 5.16 -2.56
CA GLU A 92 9.18 5.50 -3.97
C GLU A 92 8.20 4.51 -4.60
N ASN A 93 7.22 5.04 -5.33
CA ASN A 93 6.25 4.19 -6.03
C ASN A 93 5.88 4.82 -7.37
N VAL A 94 5.48 3.98 -8.30
CA VAL A 94 5.15 4.42 -9.66
C VAL A 94 3.80 5.11 -9.68
N LEU A 95 3.73 6.31 -10.24
CA LEU A 95 2.47 7.02 -10.47
C LEU A 95 1.87 6.64 -11.82
N TRP A 96 2.70 6.64 -12.87
CA TRP A 96 2.31 6.26 -14.23
C TRP A 96 3.57 6.05 -15.06
N PHE A 97 3.41 5.47 -16.26
CA PHE A 97 4.54 5.22 -17.17
C PHE A 97 4.43 6.08 -18.42
N ALA A 98 5.50 6.83 -18.70
CA ALA A 98 5.68 7.49 -20.00
C ALA A 98 6.16 6.47 -21.03
N ASN A 99 6.27 6.87 -22.29
CA ASN A 99 6.75 5.96 -23.33
C ASN A 99 8.24 5.60 -23.18
N ASN A 100 8.99 6.48 -22.54
CA ASN A 100 10.42 6.31 -22.35
C ASN A 100 10.88 7.15 -21.17
N LYS A 101 12.13 6.98 -20.78
CA LYS A 101 12.72 7.66 -19.62
C LYS A 101 12.77 9.18 -19.79
N GLU A 102 13.00 9.64 -21.00
CA GLU A 102 13.15 11.07 -21.28
C GLU A 102 11.82 11.82 -21.12
N ASP A 103 10.70 11.15 -21.38
CA ASP A 103 9.37 11.73 -21.23
C ASP A 103 8.82 11.58 -19.81
N ALA A 104 9.56 10.93 -18.91
CA ALA A 104 9.05 10.54 -17.59
C ALA A 104 9.12 11.71 -16.61
N HIS A 105 8.23 12.68 -16.77
CA HIS A 105 8.14 13.81 -15.85
C HIS A 105 6.72 14.35 -15.80
N GLU A 106 6.35 14.92 -14.66
CA GLU A 106 5.06 15.56 -14.48
C GLU A 106 5.19 17.04 -14.82
N GLU A 107 4.12 17.62 -15.35
CA GLU A 107 4.02 19.05 -15.59
C GLU A 107 2.86 19.58 -14.76
N PRO A 108 3.15 20.25 -13.63
CA PRO A 108 2.07 20.71 -12.76
C PRO A 108 1.12 21.67 -13.51
N THR A 109 -0.17 21.42 -13.37
CA THR A 109 -1.20 22.19 -14.05
C THR A 109 -2.53 22.05 -13.31
N ILE A 110 -3.37 23.09 -13.40
CA ILE A 110 -4.75 23.01 -12.92
C ILE A 110 -5.69 22.46 -13.98
N LYS A 111 -5.18 22.24 -15.19
CA LYS A 111 -5.94 21.63 -16.29
C LYS A 111 -5.70 20.10 -16.27
N ARG A 112 -6.17 19.43 -17.30
CA ARG A 112 -5.91 17.99 -17.46
C ARG A 112 -4.40 17.77 -17.58
N SER A 113 -3.88 16.91 -16.71
CA SER A 113 -2.45 16.61 -16.71
C SER A 113 -2.04 15.85 -17.98
N ARG A 114 -0.77 16.00 -18.37
CA ARG A 114 -0.21 15.22 -19.47
C ARG A 114 -0.24 13.71 -19.18
N SER A 115 -0.27 13.33 -17.92
CA SER A 115 -0.37 11.91 -17.55
C SER A 115 -1.64 11.24 -18.06
N HIS A 116 -2.69 12.02 -18.32
CA HIS A 116 -4.00 11.47 -18.69
C HIS A 116 -3.93 10.52 -19.87
N ASP A 117 -3.19 10.88 -20.91
CA ASP A 117 -3.12 10.04 -22.13
C ASP A 117 -2.37 8.74 -21.86
N TYR A 118 -1.35 8.79 -21.01
CA TYR A 118 -0.59 7.59 -20.62
C TYR A 118 -1.44 6.69 -19.72
N VAL A 119 -2.06 7.28 -18.70
CA VAL A 119 -2.92 6.54 -17.77
C VAL A 119 -4.10 5.89 -18.51
N SER A 120 -4.66 6.59 -19.50
CA SER A 120 -5.75 6.00 -20.31
C SER A 120 -5.32 4.70 -20.97
N LYS A 121 -4.10 4.67 -21.52
CA LYS A 121 -3.58 3.44 -22.14
C LYS A 121 -3.37 2.33 -21.11
N GLU A 122 -2.89 2.69 -19.93
CA GLU A 122 -2.71 1.71 -18.84
C GLU A 122 -4.06 1.10 -18.45
N VAL A 123 -5.06 1.96 -18.25
CA VAL A 123 -6.41 1.52 -17.87
C VAL A 123 -7.00 0.59 -18.91
N ILE A 124 -6.90 0.95 -20.19
CA ILE A 124 -7.43 0.14 -21.28
C ILE A 124 -6.75 -1.23 -21.29
N ASN A 125 -5.42 -1.24 -21.12
CA ASN A 125 -4.70 -2.52 -21.11
C ASN A 125 -5.11 -3.42 -19.95
N VAL A 126 -5.33 -2.85 -18.76
CA VAL A 126 -5.81 -3.64 -17.62
C VAL A 126 -7.19 -4.21 -17.92
N ARG A 127 -8.08 -3.43 -18.50
CA ARG A 127 -9.45 -3.85 -18.77
C ARG A 127 -9.55 -4.88 -19.88
N GLU A 128 -8.67 -4.83 -20.85
CA GLU A 128 -8.75 -5.70 -22.02
C GLU A 128 -7.80 -6.91 -21.96
N ASN A 129 -6.70 -6.77 -21.23
CA ASN A 129 -5.63 -7.77 -21.21
C ASN A 129 -5.23 -8.14 -19.78
N VAL A 130 -4.07 -7.64 -19.34
CA VAL A 130 -3.58 -7.80 -17.98
C VAL A 130 -2.55 -6.71 -17.68
N GLY A 131 -2.68 -6.10 -16.51
CA GLY A 131 -1.70 -5.14 -16.03
C GLY A 131 -0.99 -5.67 -14.80
N LEU A 132 0.18 -5.13 -14.53
CA LEU A 132 0.98 -5.46 -13.36
C LEU A 132 1.30 -4.18 -12.61
N ILE A 133 1.05 -4.16 -11.29
CA ILE A 133 1.36 -3.00 -10.45
C ILE A 133 2.07 -3.47 -9.19
N GLU A 134 2.98 -2.64 -8.72
CA GLU A 134 3.65 -2.87 -7.45
C GLU A 134 2.72 -2.46 -6.30
N VAL A 135 2.58 -3.35 -5.30
CA VAL A 135 1.75 -3.07 -4.12
C VAL A 135 2.59 -3.10 -2.84
N ALA A 136 3.87 -2.71 -2.98
CA ALA A 136 4.79 -2.64 -1.85
C ALA A 136 4.38 -1.55 -0.85
N ASN A 137 3.67 -0.53 -1.32
CA ASN A 137 3.26 0.62 -0.51
C ASN A 137 2.07 0.36 0.42
N PHE A 138 1.44 -0.82 0.36
CA PHE A 138 0.44 -1.18 1.37
C PHE A 138 1.15 -1.50 2.68
N SER A 139 0.53 -1.11 3.81
CA SER A 139 1.02 -1.57 5.12
C SER A 139 0.65 -3.03 5.34
N LYS A 140 1.48 -3.77 6.08
CA LYS A 140 1.28 -5.19 6.38
C LYS A 140 1.50 -5.38 7.87
N HIS A 141 0.45 -5.73 8.56
CA HIS A 141 0.44 -5.89 10.01
C HIS A 141 0.18 -7.36 10.32
N GLU A 142 1.13 -8.00 10.98
CA GLU A 142 1.06 -9.43 11.28
C GLU A 142 0.61 -9.64 12.73
N PHE A 143 -0.35 -10.53 12.91
CA PHE A 143 -0.88 -10.91 14.22
C PHE A 143 -0.79 -12.42 14.34
N LYS A 144 -0.07 -12.92 15.37
CA LYS A 144 0.11 -14.35 15.60
C LYS A 144 -0.11 -14.67 17.07
N GLY A 145 -0.81 -15.75 17.33
CA GLY A 145 -0.97 -16.26 18.68
C GLY A 145 -2.37 -16.71 18.98
N PRO A 146 -2.57 -17.34 20.14
CA PRO A 146 -3.87 -17.92 20.46
C PRO A 146 -5.01 -16.91 20.56
N ASP A 147 -4.71 -15.66 20.86
CA ASP A 147 -5.75 -14.63 20.94
C ASP A 147 -5.80 -13.71 19.72
N ALA A 148 -5.09 -14.04 18.63
CA ALA A 148 -5.05 -13.17 17.45
C ALA A 148 -6.47 -12.92 16.88
N ARG A 149 -7.27 -13.99 16.77
CA ARG A 149 -8.66 -13.84 16.28
C ARG A 149 -9.50 -12.97 17.22
N LYS A 150 -9.39 -13.20 18.52
CA LYS A 150 -10.12 -12.41 19.52
C LYS A 150 -9.75 -10.93 19.45
N PHE A 151 -8.45 -10.67 19.30
CA PHE A 151 -7.96 -9.29 19.18
C PHE A 151 -8.55 -8.60 17.97
N LEU A 152 -8.49 -9.27 16.81
CA LEU A 152 -9.01 -8.67 15.58
C LEU A 152 -10.54 -8.49 15.66
N ASP A 153 -11.24 -9.45 16.27
CA ASP A 153 -12.67 -9.32 16.48
C ASP A 153 -13.02 -8.16 17.41
N HIS A 154 -12.13 -7.85 18.34
CA HIS A 154 -12.31 -6.73 19.26
C HIS A 154 -12.17 -5.38 18.57
N ILE A 155 -11.22 -5.24 17.64
CA ILE A 155 -10.91 -3.94 17.07
C ILE A 155 -11.48 -3.70 15.66
N MET A 156 -11.91 -4.76 14.97
CA MET A 156 -12.52 -4.62 13.64
C MET A 156 -14.04 -4.67 13.75
N ALA A 157 -14.71 -3.88 12.93
CA ALA A 157 -16.18 -3.87 12.94
C ALA A 157 -16.78 -4.95 12.04
N GLY A 158 -15.97 -5.57 11.18
CA GLY A 158 -16.41 -6.64 10.29
C GLY A 158 -16.10 -8.02 10.85
N ARG A 159 -16.67 -9.04 10.25
CA ARG A 159 -16.40 -10.42 10.65
C ARG A 159 -14.97 -10.82 10.28
N ILE A 160 -14.32 -11.52 11.21
CA ILE A 160 -12.95 -12.00 10.97
C ILE A 160 -13.04 -13.28 10.12
N PRO A 161 -12.26 -13.36 9.03
CA PRO A 161 -12.40 -14.48 8.10
C PRO A 161 -11.85 -15.78 8.64
N LYS A 162 -12.33 -16.88 8.09
CA LYS A 162 -11.82 -18.24 8.38
C LYS A 162 -10.46 -18.44 7.72
N PRO A 163 -9.67 -19.43 8.17
CA PRO A 163 -8.40 -19.75 7.52
C PRO A 163 -8.54 -19.90 6.01
N GLY A 164 -7.62 -19.29 5.28
CA GLY A 164 -7.64 -19.31 3.82
C GLY A 164 -8.54 -18.26 3.18
N ARG A 165 -9.14 -17.36 3.98
CA ARG A 165 -10.10 -16.38 3.47
C ARG A 165 -9.69 -14.96 3.85
N ILE A 166 -10.30 -14.02 3.14
CA ILE A 166 -10.04 -12.58 3.27
C ILE A 166 -11.36 -11.87 3.52
N SER A 167 -11.34 -10.84 4.36
CA SER A 167 -12.46 -9.91 4.46
C SER A 167 -11.94 -8.47 4.46
N LEU A 168 -12.71 -7.59 3.88
CA LEU A 168 -12.48 -6.15 4.02
C LEU A 168 -13.26 -5.72 5.25
N SER A 169 -12.58 -5.09 6.19
CA SER A 169 -13.20 -4.77 7.47
C SER A 169 -12.90 -3.33 7.87
N PRO A 170 -13.94 -2.56 8.22
CA PRO A 170 -13.71 -1.24 8.80
C PRO A 170 -13.19 -1.36 10.22
N MET A 171 -12.35 -0.41 10.60
CA MET A 171 -11.84 -0.24 11.96
C MET A 171 -12.33 1.11 12.46
N LEU A 172 -12.92 1.14 13.64
CA LEU A 172 -13.58 2.34 14.14
C LEU A 172 -12.92 2.86 15.42
N SER A 173 -12.95 4.16 15.59
CA SER A 173 -12.54 4.80 16.83
C SER A 173 -13.60 4.61 17.92
N TYR A 174 -13.29 5.02 19.14
CA TYR A 174 -14.24 4.96 20.27
C TYR A 174 -15.52 5.77 20.00
N ARG A 175 -15.44 6.75 19.10
CA ARG A 175 -16.59 7.57 18.74
C ARG A 175 -17.34 7.04 17.52
N GLY A 176 -17.00 5.83 17.07
CA GLY A 176 -17.65 5.21 15.92
C GLY A 176 -17.24 5.81 14.56
N LYS A 177 -16.16 6.57 14.53
CA LYS A 177 -15.64 7.13 13.27
C LYS A 177 -14.70 6.16 12.62
N LEU A 178 -14.72 6.14 11.30
CA LEU A 178 -13.85 5.26 10.51
C LEU A 178 -12.39 5.69 10.67
N CYS A 179 -11.53 4.81 11.17
CA CYS A 179 -10.10 5.06 11.23
C CYS A 179 -9.30 4.14 10.30
N GLY A 180 -9.97 3.28 9.58
CA GLY A 180 -9.35 2.49 8.53
C GLY A 180 -10.32 1.48 7.95
N ASP A 181 -10.14 1.12 6.68
CA ASP A 181 -10.77 -0.05 6.12
C ASP A 181 -9.63 -0.94 5.64
N LEU A 182 -9.55 -2.11 6.26
CA LEU A 182 -8.36 -2.94 6.15
C LEU A 182 -8.75 -4.30 5.58
N THR A 183 -7.81 -4.88 4.85
CA THR A 183 -7.99 -6.23 4.31
C THR A 183 -7.43 -7.21 5.35
N VAL A 184 -8.32 -7.96 5.98
CA VAL A 184 -7.95 -8.95 6.99
C VAL A 184 -7.80 -10.30 6.28
N THR A 185 -6.60 -10.86 6.30
CA THR A 185 -6.31 -12.14 5.68
C THR A 185 -5.98 -13.15 6.77
N CYS A 186 -6.74 -14.25 6.82
CA CYS A 186 -6.49 -15.31 7.79
C CYS A 186 -5.62 -16.37 7.11
N LEU A 187 -4.34 -16.41 7.49
CA LEU A 187 -3.38 -17.37 6.88
C LEU A 187 -3.47 -18.73 7.53
N ASP A 188 -3.76 -18.78 8.83
CA ASP A 188 -3.93 -20.02 9.57
C ASP A 188 -4.79 -19.69 10.80
N GLU A 189 -5.13 -20.69 11.59
CA GLU A 189 -6.02 -20.55 12.75
C GLU A 189 -5.61 -19.41 13.67
N ASN A 190 -4.31 -19.25 13.92
CA ASN A 190 -3.77 -18.25 14.83
C ASN A 190 -2.81 -17.28 14.13
N GLU A 191 -2.97 -17.09 12.82
CA GLU A 191 -2.05 -16.27 12.06
C GLU A 191 -2.80 -15.42 11.05
N PHE A 192 -2.62 -14.10 11.14
CA PHE A 192 -3.30 -13.14 10.30
C PHE A 192 -2.32 -12.13 9.74
N MET A 193 -2.57 -11.70 8.50
CA MET A 193 -1.91 -10.54 7.91
C MET A 193 -3.00 -9.53 7.56
N VAL A 194 -2.83 -8.31 8.05
CA VAL A 194 -3.81 -7.25 7.81
C VAL A 194 -3.14 -6.19 6.95
N PHE A 195 -3.74 -5.90 5.80
CA PHE A 195 -3.21 -4.94 4.84
C PHE A 195 -4.00 -3.65 4.93
N GLY A 196 -3.29 -2.53 4.84
CA GLY A 196 -3.92 -1.22 4.88
C GLY A 196 -3.16 -0.20 4.06
N SER A 197 -3.57 1.04 4.19
CA SER A 197 -2.91 2.15 3.50
C SER A 197 -1.52 2.40 4.09
N GLY A 198 -0.52 2.55 3.23
CA GLY A 198 0.81 2.95 3.67
C GLY A 198 0.81 4.32 4.34
N ALA A 199 -0.08 5.21 3.88
CA ALA A 199 -0.21 6.55 4.48
C ALA A 199 -0.68 6.49 5.93
N ALA A 200 -1.45 5.47 6.29
CA ALA A 200 -1.99 5.30 7.63
C ALA A 200 -1.21 4.27 8.46
N GLN A 201 -0.09 3.80 7.94
CA GLN A 201 0.68 2.72 8.56
C GLN A 201 0.98 2.99 10.04
N GLU A 202 1.50 4.19 10.34
CA GLU A 202 1.89 4.52 11.72
C GLU A 202 0.68 4.76 12.61
N MET A 203 -0.39 5.35 12.07
CA MET A 203 -1.62 5.52 12.82
C MET A 203 -2.20 4.16 13.21
N HIS A 204 -2.24 3.24 12.25
CA HIS A 204 -2.77 1.90 12.50
C HIS A 204 -1.88 1.13 13.48
N ARG A 205 -0.54 1.21 13.33
CA ARG A 205 0.38 0.58 14.26
C ARG A 205 0.11 1.05 15.69
N ARG A 206 0.00 2.36 15.88
CA ARG A 206 -0.23 2.95 17.19
C ARG A 206 -1.56 2.47 17.78
N TRP A 207 -2.60 2.42 16.94
CA TRP A 207 -3.92 1.95 17.36
C TRP A 207 -3.86 0.49 17.79
N PHE A 208 -3.21 -0.36 17.00
CA PHE A 208 -3.06 -1.78 17.36
C PHE A 208 -2.30 -1.92 18.67
N GLU A 209 -1.15 -1.28 18.79
CA GLU A 209 -0.30 -1.41 19.98
C GLU A 209 -1.02 -0.96 21.25
N SER A 210 -1.88 0.03 21.15
CA SER A 210 -2.59 0.54 22.33
C SER A 210 -3.67 -0.42 22.85
N HIS A 211 -4.00 -1.47 22.10
CA HIS A 211 -5.06 -2.41 22.49
C HIS A 211 -4.53 -3.83 22.77
N LEU A 212 -3.21 -4.05 22.75
CA LEU A 212 -2.66 -5.42 22.88
C LEU A 212 -2.68 -6.01 24.28
N ASP A 213 -2.67 -5.18 25.33
CA ASP A 213 -2.35 -5.58 26.70
C ASP A 213 -3.12 -6.79 27.24
N LYS A 214 -4.36 -6.96 26.82
CA LYS A 214 -5.25 -7.99 27.37
C LYS A 214 -5.27 -9.28 26.56
N PHE A 215 -4.41 -9.38 25.56
CA PHE A 215 -4.48 -10.47 24.58
C PHE A 215 -3.13 -11.16 24.48
N ASN A 216 -3.17 -12.49 24.37
CA ASN A 216 -1.97 -13.32 24.22
C ASN A 216 -1.67 -13.50 22.74
N LEU A 217 -0.89 -12.59 22.19
CA LEU A 217 -0.47 -12.65 20.77
C LEU A 217 0.77 -11.80 20.57
N SER A 218 1.42 -12.01 19.43
CA SER A 218 2.49 -11.12 18.97
C SER A 218 1.95 -10.28 17.80
N TYR A 219 2.40 -9.05 17.77
CA TYR A 219 2.11 -8.12 16.67
C TYR A 219 3.41 -7.61 16.09
N SER A 220 3.49 -7.53 14.77
CA SER A 220 4.64 -6.97 14.07
C SER A 220 4.19 -6.17 12.86
N ASN A 221 4.78 -5.00 12.66
CA ASN A 221 4.62 -4.26 11.41
C ASN A 221 5.63 -4.83 10.41
N ARG A 222 5.14 -5.54 9.41
CA ARG A 222 5.96 -6.23 8.42
C ARG A 222 5.96 -5.52 7.07
N SER A 223 5.62 -4.23 7.06
CA SER A 223 5.37 -3.50 5.81
C SER A 223 6.58 -3.49 4.86
N ASP A 224 7.78 -3.33 5.41
CA ASP A 224 9.00 -3.32 4.60
C ASP A 224 9.59 -4.72 4.39
N GLU A 225 8.96 -5.74 4.96
CA GLU A 225 9.42 -7.13 4.83
C GLU A 225 8.69 -7.92 3.76
N TYR A 226 7.62 -7.36 3.19
CA TYR A 226 6.88 -7.95 2.09
C TYR A 226 6.69 -6.90 1.00
N HIS A 227 7.21 -7.18 -0.18
CA HIS A 227 6.98 -6.36 -1.36
C HIS A 227 6.10 -7.14 -2.31
N GLY A 228 5.02 -6.52 -2.75
CA GLY A 228 4.05 -7.24 -3.54
C GLY A 228 3.98 -6.75 -4.97
N LEU A 229 3.50 -7.65 -5.83
CA LEU A 229 3.09 -7.31 -7.18
C LEU A 229 1.66 -7.78 -7.34
N SER A 230 0.84 -6.97 -7.98
CA SER A 230 -0.53 -7.36 -8.30
C SER A 230 -0.67 -7.47 -9.80
N ILE A 231 -1.35 -8.52 -10.27
CA ILE A 231 -1.75 -8.62 -11.67
C ILE A 231 -3.27 -8.54 -11.72
N ALA A 232 -3.80 -7.79 -12.67
CA ALA A 232 -5.24 -7.58 -12.79
C ALA A 232 -5.65 -7.46 -14.25
N GLY A 233 -6.81 -8.00 -14.55
CA GLY A 233 -7.36 -8.00 -15.90
C GLY A 233 -7.90 -9.37 -16.30
N PRO A 234 -8.64 -9.46 -17.40
CA PRO A 234 -9.28 -10.72 -17.79
C PRO A 234 -8.31 -11.86 -18.04
N ASN A 235 -7.06 -11.56 -18.37
CA ASN A 235 -6.06 -12.61 -18.63
C ASN A 235 -5.18 -12.91 -17.41
N SER A 236 -5.43 -12.30 -16.25
CA SER A 236 -4.56 -12.47 -15.09
C SER A 236 -4.45 -13.94 -14.64
N ARG A 237 -5.57 -14.68 -14.64
CA ARG A 237 -5.52 -16.11 -14.30
C ARG A 237 -4.66 -16.90 -15.28
N LYS A 238 -4.75 -16.59 -16.56
CA LYS A 238 -3.97 -17.29 -17.59
C LYS A 238 -2.47 -17.09 -17.37
N VAL A 239 -2.08 -15.88 -16.97
CA VAL A 239 -0.68 -15.60 -16.62
C VAL A 239 -0.26 -16.44 -15.41
N LEU A 240 -1.07 -16.39 -14.35
CA LEU A 240 -0.76 -17.10 -13.10
C LEU A 240 -0.63 -18.61 -13.34
N GLU A 241 -1.56 -19.20 -14.10
CA GLU A 241 -1.57 -20.64 -14.39
C GLU A 241 -0.26 -21.13 -14.98
N LYS A 242 0.47 -20.29 -15.69
CA LYS A 242 1.72 -20.69 -16.35
C LYS A 242 2.88 -20.85 -15.37
N ILE A 243 2.77 -20.28 -14.17
CA ILE A 243 3.89 -20.20 -13.22
C ILE A 243 3.55 -20.70 -11.81
N VAL A 244 2.38 -21.34 -11.65
CA VAL A 244 2.04 -22.02 -10.38
C VAL A 244 1.71 -23.49 -10.69
N ARG A 245 1.92 -24.37 -9.71
CA ARG A 245 1.50 -25.76 -9.81
C ARG A 245 0.12 -25.98 -9.23
N ASP A 246 -0.30 -25.08 -8.35
CA ASP A 246 -1.60 -25.16 -7.68
C ASP A 246 -2.72 -24.90 -8.67
N ASP A 247 -3.88 -25.49 -8.40
CA ASP A 247 -5.08 -25.23 -9.20
C ASP A 247 -5.66 -23.88 -8.78
N VAL A 248 -5.57 -22.90 -9.68
CA VAL A 248 -6.06 -21.54 -9.43
C VAL A 248 -7.36 -21.26 -10.21
N SER A 249 -8.06 -22.32 -10.59
CA SER A 249 -9.40 -22.18 -11.21
C SER A 249 -10.36 -21.47 -10.27
N ASN A 250 -11.44 -20.97 -10.84
CA ASN A 250 -12.44 -20.25 -10.06
C ASN A 250 -13.05 -21.11 -8.95
N GLU A 251 -13.10 -22.41 -9.17
CA GLU A 251 -13.66 -23.39 -8.21
C GLU A 251 -12.71 -23.64 -7.03
N LYS A 252 -11.41 -23.65 -7.31
CA LYS A 252 -10.40 -24.02 -6.30
C LYS A 252 -9.75 -22.82 -5.63
N PHE A 253 -9.74 -21.66 -6.29
CA PHE A 253 -9.18 -20.45 -5.73
C PHE A 253 -10.20 -19.33 -5.93
N LYS A 254 -11.10 -19.22 -4.96
CA LYS A 254 -12.28 -18.36 -5.07
C LYS A 254 -11.95 -16.91 -4.76
N PHE A 255 -12.82 -16.02 -5.20
CA PHE A 255 -12.73 -14.61 -4.83
C PHE A 255 -12.62 -14.48 -3.31
N ARG A 256 -11.64 -13.74 -2.84
CA ARG A 256 -11.29 -13.56 -1.43
C ARG A 256 -10.70 -14.80 -0.77
N ASP A 257 -10.08 -15.67 -1.56
CA ASP A 257 -9.21 -16.71 -1.01
C ASP A 257 -7.79 -16.18 -0.87
N SER A 258 -7.08 -16.71 0.10
CA SER A 258 -5.65 -16.45 0.33
C SER A 258 -4.93 -17.78 0.49
N ARG A 259 -3.75 -17.89 -0.09
CA ARG A 259 -2.93 -19.10 0.00
C ARG A 259 -1.45 -18.78 0.03
N ARG A 260 -0.70 -19.67 0.67
CA ARG A 260 0.74 -19.74 0.46
C ARG A 260 0.98 -20.72 -0.69
N MET A 261 1.75 -20.30 -1.68
CA MET A 261 2.15 -21.17 -2.78
C MET A 261 3.41 -20.62 -3.44
N PHE A 262 4.04 -21.44 -4.25
CA PHE A 262 5.17 -20.99 -5.06
C PHE A 262 4.63 -20.37 -6.36
N VAL A 263 5.04 -19.15 -6.63
CA VAL A 263 4.66 -18.43 -7.87
C VAL A 263 5.97 -18.16 -8.63
N GLY A 264 6.13 -18.80 -9.78
CA GLY A 264 7.38 -18.71 -10.54
C GLY A 264 8.59 -19.18 -9.72
N GLY A 265 8.39 -20.16 -8.86
CA GLY A 265 9.45 -20.67 -7.99
C GLY A 265 9.72 -19.83 -6.76
N VAL A 266 8.94 -18.78 -6.53
CA VAL A 266 9.13 -17.87 -5.40
C VAL A 266 8.08 -18.15 -4.33
N PRO A 267 8.48 -18.33 -3.05
CA PRO A 267 7.49 -18.55 -1.99
C PRO A 267 6.68 -17.26 -1.76
N ALA A 268 5.37 -17.36 -1.83
CA ALA A 268 4.50 -16.18 -1.82
C ALA A 268 3.24 -16.41 -0.99
N ILE A 269 2.69 -15.30 -0.51
CA ILE A 269 1.31 -15.23 -0.05
C ILE A 269 0.53 -14.60 -1.20
N ILE A 270 -0.50 -15.30 -1.69
CA ILE A 270 -1.28 -14.81 -2.81
C ILE A 270 -2.73 -14.64 -2.39
N ASN A 271 -3.25 -13.45 -2.63
CA ASN A 271 -4.62 -13.06 -2.29
C ASN A 271 -5.41 -12.86 -3.57
N ARG A 272 -6.53 -13.57 -3.72
CA ARG A 272 -7.38 -13.35 -4.90
C ARG A 272 -8.30 -12.17 -4.63
N ILE A 273 -7.75 -10.99 -4.77
CA ILE A 273 -8.44 -9.70 -4.74
C ILE A 273 -7.71 -8.77 -5.70
N SER A 274 -8.34 -7.66 -6.03
CA SER A 274 -7.68 -6.60 -6.79
C SER A 274 -8.25 -5.25 -6.38
N PHE A 275 -7.41 -4.24 -6.45
CA PHE A 275 -7.84 -2.87 -6.20
C PHE A 275 -8.62 -2.32 -7.40
N THR A 276 -8.32 -2.81 -8.60
CA THR A 276 -8.93 -2.32 -9.84
C THR A 276 -10.39 -2.76 -10.03
N GLY A 277 -10.81 -3.79 -9.30
CA GLY A 277 -12.12 -4.39 -9.52
C GLY A 277 -12.17 -5.44 -10.62
N GLU A 278 -11.07 -5.59 -11.37
CA GLU A 278 -10.95 -6.66 -12.36
C GLU A 278 -10.56 -7.97 -11.67
N LEU A 279 -10.66 -9.09 -12.37
CA LEU A 279 -10.07 -10.35 -11.91
C LEU A 279 -8.59 -10.08 -11.62
N GLY A 280 -8.13 -10.45 -10.43
CA GLY A 280 -6.75 -10.14 -10.09
C GLY A 280 -6.25 -10.86 -8.87
N TYR A 281 -4.95 -10.74 -8.67
CA TYR A 281 -4.22 -11.40 -7.59
C TYR A 281 -3.16 -10.46 -7.06
N GLU A 282 -3.10 -10.34 -5.73
CA GLU A 282 -2.01 -9.65 -5.06
C GLU A 282 -1.05 -10.71 -4.53
N ILE A 283 0.21 -10.60 -4.89
CA ILE A 283 1.24 -11.61 -4.63
C ILE A 283 2.32 -10.97 -3.78
N TYR A 284 2.48 -11.41 -2.54
CA TYR A 284 3.40 -10.81 -1.57
C TYR A 284 4.57 -11.74 -1.31
N VAL A 285 5.78 -11.20 -1.44
CA VAL A 285 7.03 -11.95 -1.31
C VAL A 285 8.04 -11.14 -0.49
N PRO A 286 9.01 -11.81 0.15
CA PRO A 286 10.13 -11.06 0.76
C PRO A 286 10.83 -10.21 -0.32
N PRO A 287 11.35 -9.03 0.06
CA PRO A 287 11.89 -8.09 -0.94
C PRO A 287 12.94 -8.67 -1.89
N HIS A 288 13.81 -9.54 -1.39
CA HIS A 288 14.89 -10.10 -2.21
C HIS A 288 14.39 -11.07 -3.29
N TYR A 289 13.11 -11.47 -3.24
CA TYR A 289 12.49 -12.29 -4.29
C TYR A 289 11.70 -11.47 -5.29
N GLN A 290 11.52 -10.17 -5.06
CA GLN A 290 10.59 -9.37 -5.87
C GLN A 290 11.02 -9.31 -7.34
N LEU A 291 12.31 -9.14 -7.61
CA LEU A 291 12.79 -9.06 -8.99
C LEU A 291 12.50 -10.36 -9.74
N LYS A 292 12.78 -11.52 -9.13
CA LYS A 292 12.49 -12.79 -9.76
C LYS A 292 11.00 -12.95 -10.05
N LEU A 293 10.15 -12.61 -9.09
CA LEU A 293 8.70 -12.66 -9.27
C LEU A 293 8.27 -11.80 -10.46
N TYR A 294 8.79 -10.58 -10.53
CA TYR A 294 8.48 -9.66 -11.63
C TYR A 294 8.85 -10.28 -12.98
N GLU A 295 10.06 -10.81 -13.10
CA GLU A 295 10.54 -11.39 -14.34
C GLU A 295 9.71 -12.60 -14.76
N GLU A 296 9.32 -13.45 -13.80
CA GLU A 296 8.47 -14.60 -14.09
C GLU A 296 7.08 -14.16 -14.57
N LEU A 297 6.50 -13.15 -13.95
CA LEU A 297 5.18 -12.64 -14.36
C LEU A 297 5.23 -11.99 -15.73
N ILE A 298 6.24 -11.20 -16.02
CA ILE A 298 6.38 -10.53 -17.32
C ILE A 298 6.55 -11.58 -18.42
N GLU A 299 7.42 -12.58 -18.20
CA GLU A 299 7.66 -13.63 -19.20
C GLU A 299 6.38 -14.44 -19.46
N ALA A 300 5.68 -14.85 -18.40
CA ALA A 300 4.44 -15.60 -18.51
C ALA A 300 3.33 -14.80 -19.20
N GLY A 301 3.35 -13.49 -19.00
CA GLY A 301 2.30 -12.61 -19.52
C GLY A 301 2.54 -12.03 -20.90
N LYS A 302 3.69 -12.30 -21.51
CA LYS A 302 4.02 -11.72 -22.83
C LYS A 302 2.92 -11.97 -23.87
N GLU A 303 2.46 -13.20 -24.00
CA GLU A 303 1.43 -13.55 -24.98
C GLU A 303 0.07 -12.92 -24.65
N PHE A 304 -0.12 -12.43 -23.45
CA PHE A 304 -1.36 -11.81 -23.00
C PHE A 304 -1.24 -10.29 -22.89
N ASN A 305 -0.18 -9.72 -23.44
CA ASN A 305 0.06 -8.29 -23.48
C ASN A 305 0.14 -7.67 -22.07
N ILE A 306 0.83 -8.37 -21.15
CA ILE A 306 1.02 -7.84 -19.81
C ILE A 306 1.88 -6.58 -19.86
N LYS A 307 1.46 -5.54 -19.15
CA LYS A 307 2.22 -4.29 -19.05
C LYS A 307 2.11 -3.72 -17.65
N PRO A 308 3.18 -3.09 -17.15
CA PRO A 308 3.09 -2.40 -15.87
C PRO A 308 2.19 -1.19 -15.94
N PHE A 309 1.60 -0.81 -14.82
CA PHE A 309 0.81 0.40 -14.68
C PHE A 309 1.07 1.02 -13.31
N GLY A 310 0.71 2.30 -13.17
CA GLY A 310 0.96 3.04 -11.94
C GLY A 310 -0.27 3.24 -11.07
N GLY A 311 0.06 3.68 -9.90
CA GLY A 311 -0.94 3.84 -8.82
C GLY A 311 -2.02 4.86 -9.10
N UNK A 312 -1.98 5.86 -10.16
CA UNK A 312 -2.87 6.74 -10.34
C UNK A 312 -3.84 6.41 -10.59
#